data_d08759182b552794ed984f8ebe9ad604
#
_entry.id   d08759182b552794ed984f8ebe9ad604
#
_cell.length_a   1.000
_cell.length_b   1.000
_cell.length_c   1.000
_cell.angle_alpha   90.00
_cell.angle_beta   90.00
_cell.angle_gamma   90.00
#
_symmetry.space_group_name_H-M   'P 1'
#
loop_
_entity.id
_entity.type
_entity.pdbx_description
1 polymer ?
#
loop_
_entity_poly.entity_id
_entity_poly.type
_entity_poly.pdbx_seq_one_letter_code
_entity_poly.pdbx_strand_id
1 'polypeptide(L)'
;VVKVRYSYVDWNIPETDAKVRMGLQPFDIATFAVPYAAFMTDGAGISLSGNFTENVGATLFWVRAYNNDERTVSVYDKDNTLLYTYNSHDAMDVIGLAVPVQFDGIRMNPFGMYSAIGKDTRFGAGANNKTGVASGLLPVGTRKVVADSKDNHGNAWWGGLSAEMTLFSPLRVAVDGVYGKVDMGKTGNQDLKRAGWYAALAAECKTDFVTPGLTFWYASGDDANALDGSERMPVIDTDVALTSFGYDGGMYNRSSTFNGTDISGSWGIMAELKDISFIEALSHAFRVAMVKGTNNTE
;
A
#
# COMPACT_ATOMS: atom_id res chain seq x y z
N VAL A 1 -4.45 -20.60 -20.44
CA VAL A 1 -3.88 -20.92 -19.12
C VAL A 1 -4.81 -20.39 -18.06
N VAL A 2 -5.32 -21.25 -17.20
CA VAL A 2 -6.13 -20.84 -16.03
C VAL A 2 -5.15 -20.44 -14.92
N LYS A 3 -5.32 -19.24 -14.34
CA LYS A 3 -4.56 -18.76 -13.19
C LYS A 3 -5.47 -18.68 -11.98
N VAL A 4 -5.06 -19.28 -10.86
CA VAL A 4 -5.76 -19.13 -9.59
C VAL A 4 -5.17 -17.91 -8.88
N ARG A 5 -6.01 -16.90 -8.59
CA ARG A 5 -5.59 -15.69 -7.86
C ARG A 5 -5.64 -15.90 -6.36
N TYR A 6 -6.73 -16.54 -5.87
CA TYR A 6 -6.93 -16.78 -4.44
C TYR A 6 -7.20 -18.26 -4.18
N SER A 7 -6.63 -18.76 -3.09
CA SER A 7 -6.86 -20.11 -2.58
C SER A 7 -6.64 -20.11 -1.06
N TYR A 8 -7.72 -20.10 -0.30
CA TYR A 8 -7.68 -19.99 1.15
C TYR A 8 -8.79 -20.82 1.80
N VAL A 9 -8.61 -21.07 3.09
CA VAL A 9 -9.59 -21.73 3.97
C VAL A 9 -10.03 -20.74 5.03
N ASP A 10 -11.34 -20.64 5.25
CA ASP A 10 -11.96 -19.93 6.36
C ASP A 10 -12.37 -20.92 7.44
N TRP A 11 -11.94 -20.66 8.65
CA TRP A 11 -12.35 -21.39 9.85
C TRP A 11 -12.98 -20.43 10.85
N ASN A 12 -14.29 -20.57 11.03
CA ASN A 12 -15.01 -19.87 12.08
C ASN A 12 -14.81 -20.68 13.37
N ILE A 13 -14.23 -20.05 14.39
CA ILE A 13 -13.99 -20.72 15.68
C ILE A 13 -15.34 -20.92 16.37
N PRO A 14 -15.74 -22.18 16.68
CA PRO A 14 -17.03 -22.44 17.30
C PRO A 14 -17.26 -21.65 18.57
N GLU A 15 -18.48 -21.21 18.78
CA GLU A 15 -18.93 -20.46 19.99
C GLU A 15 -18.23 -19.10 20.18
N THR A 16 -17.64 -18.54 19.12
CA THR A 16 -16.99 -17.22 19.13
C THR A 16 -17.31 -16.46 17.85
N ASP A 17 -17.08 -15.12 17.88
CA ASP A 17 -17.13 -14.26 16.68
C ASP A 17 -15.78 -14.25 15.93
N ALA A 18 -14.87 -15.13 16.31
CA ALA A 18 -13.53 -15.15 15.73
C ALA A 18 -13.47 -16.05 14.48
N LYS A 19 -12.77 -15.54 13.47
CA LYS A 19 -12.50 -16.23 12.22
C LYS A 19 -11.01 -16.20 11.91
N VAL A 20 -10.49 -17.37 11.54
CA VAL A 20 -9.15 -17.52 10.96
C VAL A 20 -9.28 -17.75 9.47
N ARG A 21 -8.57 -16.97 8.66
CA ARG A 21 -8.39 -17.23 7.23
C ARG A 21 -6.93 -17.49 6.95
N MET A 22 -6.62 -18.56 6.21
CA MET A 22 -5.26 -18.92 5.86
C MET A 22 -5.14 -19.39 4.41
N GLY A 23 -4.09 -18.94 3.72
CA GLY A 23 -3.82 -19.25 2.32
C GLY A 23 -3.46 -18.04 1.49
N LEU A 24 -3.54 -18.19 0.16
CA LEU A 24 -3.33 -17.10 -0.79
C LEU A 24 -4.60 -16.25 -0.86
N GLN A 25 -4.52 -15.02 -0.37
CA GLN A 25 -5.66 -14.13 -0.17
C GLN A 25 -5.26 -12.66 -0.31
N PRO A 26 -6.24 -11.75 -0.52
CA PRO A 26 -5.96 -10.32 -0.45
C PRO A 26 -5.78 -9.86 1.01
N PHE A 27 -4.84 -8.95 1.21
CA PHE A 27 -4.62 -8.21 2.45
C PHE A 27 -4.62 -6.72 2.15
N ASP A 28 -5.38 -5.96 2.90
CA ASP A 28 -5.44 -4.51 2.79
C ASP A 28 -5.68 -3.85 4.16
N ILE A 29 -5.33 -2.59 4.25
CA ILE A 29 -5.75 -1.72 5.35
C ILE A 29 -6.80 -0.75 4.82
N ALA A 30 -7.98 -0.81 5.42
CA ALA A 30 -9.09 0.05 5.04
C ALA A 30 -8.75 1.52 5.33
N THR A 31 -8.69 2.33 4.26
CA THR A 31 -8.69 3.78 4.28
C THR A 31 -10.00 4.29 3.67
N PHE A 32 -10.61 5.33 4.24
CA PHE A 32 -12.00 5.70 3.93
C PHE A 32 -12.12 6.91 3.00
N ALA A 33 -11.14 7.81 2.99
CA ALA A 33 -11.12 8.95 2.09
C ALA A 33 -10.53 8.58 0.72
N VAL A 34 -9.41 7.87 0.68
CA VAL A 34 -8.81 7.30 -0.53
C VAL A 34 -8.53 5.83 -0.30
N PRO A 35 -9.29 4.92 -0.88
CA PRO A 35 -9.12 3.49 -0.69
C PRO A 35 -7.72 3.01 -1.10
N TYR A 36 -7.17 2.06 -0.33
CA TYR A 36 -5.88 1.38 -0.60
C TYR A 36 -4.65 2.30 -0.66
N ALA A 37 -4.68 3.44 0.02
CA ALA A 37 -3.62 4.44 -0.09
C ALA A 37 -2.27 4.03 0.54
N ALA A 38 -2.26 3.10 1.51
CA ALA A 38 -1.07 2.71 2.26
C ALA A 38 -0.61 1.27 2.03
N PHE A 39 -1.55 0.33 2.01
CA PHE A 39 -1.25 -1.09 1.96
C PHE A 39 -2.35 -1.87 1.25
N MET A 40 -1.96 -2.62 0.25
CA MET A 40 -2.73 -3.66 -0.39
C MET A 40 -1.76 -4.70 -0.96
N THR A 41 -2.02 -5.98 -0.80
CA THR A 41 -1.24 -7.04 -1.46
C THR A 41 -2.01 -8.34 -1.55
N ASP A 42 -1.74 -9.10 -2.58
CA ASP A 42 -2.18 -10.49 -2.69
C ASP A 42 -1.02 -11.38 -2.22
N GLY A 43 -1.20 -12.14 -1.16
CA GLY A 43 -0.12 -12.92 -0.58
C GLY A 43 -0.56 -14.17 0.15
N ALA A 44 0.39 -15.07 0.36
CA ALA A 44 0.20 -16.19 1.27
C ALA A 44 0.31 -15.69 2.71
N GLY A 45 -0.71 -15.97 3.52
CA GLY A 45 -0.73 -15.48 4.88
C GLY A 45 -1.88 -16.04 5.71
N ILE A 46 -1.97 -15.51 6.91
CA ILE A 46 -3.01 -15.85 7.88
C ILE A 46 -3.57 -14.58 8.47
N SER A 47 -4.87 -14.51 8.66
CA SER A 47 -5.54 -13.46 9.42
C SER A 47 -6.45 -14.06 10.48
N LEU A 48 -6.47 -13.42 11.65
CA LEU A 48 -7.39 -13.68 12.74
C LEU A 48 -8.23 -12.41 12.94
N SER A 49 -9.53 -12.51 12.75
CA SER A 49 -10.46 -11.41 12.97
C SER A 49 -11.55 -11.81 13.94
N GLY A 50 -12.04 -10.86 14.71
CA GLY A 50 -13.13 -11.07 15.65
C GLY A 50 -13.59 -9.77 16.29
N ASN A 51 -14.76 -9.80 16.91
CA ASN A 51 -15.31 -8.68 17.66
C ASN A 51 -15.11 -8.91 19.16
N PHE A 52 -14.62 -7.89 19.87
CA PHE A 52 -14.54 -7.89 21.34
C PHE A 52 -15.84 -7.39 21.97
N THR A 53 -16.50 -6.46 21.26
CA THR A 53 -17.80 -5.93 21.62
C THR A 53 -18.62 -5.72 20.33
N GLU A 54 -19.86 -5.30 20.47
CA GLU A 54 -20.70 -4.93 19.33
C GLU A 54 -20.11 -3.80 18.48
N ASN A 55 -19.24 -2.97 19.08
CA ASN A 55 -18.69 -1.77 18.45
C ASN A 55 -17.19 -1.87 18.14
N VAL A 56 -16.47 -2.84 18.68
CA VAL A 56 -15.01 -2.92 18.58
C VAL A 56 -14.58 -4.31 18.15
N GLY A 57 -13.90 -4.37 17.02
CA GLY A 57 -13.25 -5.59 16.52
C GLY A 57 -11.74 -5.45 16.49
N ALA A 58 -11.08 -6.54 16.08
CA ALA A 58 -9.68 -6.53 15.68
C ALA A 58 -9.44 -7.51 14.55
N THR A 59 -8.46 -7.17 13.72
CA THR A 59 -7.88 -8.06 12.72
C THR A 59 -6.38 -8.03 12.87
N LEU A 60 -5.82 -9.17 13.27
CA LEU A 60 -4.38 -9.42 13.28
C LEU A 60 -4.06 -10.25 12.03
N PHE A 61 -3.03 -9.87 11.29
CA PHE A 61 -2.60 -10.64 10.12
C PHE A 61 -1.09 -10.75 10.02
N TRP A 62 -0.65 -11.81 9.37
CA TRP A 62 0.68 -11.99 8.83
C TRP A 62 0.57 -12.37 7.36
N VAL A 63 1.36 -11.73 6.51
CA VAL A 63 1.44 -12.02 5.08
C VAL A 63 2.88 -11.96 4.60
N ARG A 64 3.24 -12.90 3.74
CA ARG A 64 4.46 -12.82 2.94
C ARG A 64 4.19 -11.94 1.72
N ALA A 65 4.50 -10.66 1.85
CA ALA A 65 4.24 -9.67 0.81
C ALA A 65 5.18 -9.83 -0.40
N TYR A 66 6.38 -10.33 -0.18
CA TYR A 66 7.34 -10.64 -1.23
C TYR A 66 8.11 -11.91 -0.91
N ASN A 67 8.26 -12.78 -1.88
CA ASN A 67 9.04 -14.00 -1.79
C ASN A 67 10.03 -14.04 -2.95
N ASN A 68 11.31 -14.11 -2.64
CA ASN A 68 12.30 -14.48 -3.63
C ASN A 68 12.15 -15.98 -3.90
N ASP A 69 11.72 -16.35 -5.10
CA ASP A 69 11.88 -17.72 -5.57
C ASP A 69 13.35 -18.11 -5.44
N GLU A 70 13.62 -19.39 -5.16
CA GLU A 70 14.97 -19.94 -5.05
C GLU A 70 15.90 -19.32 -6.11
N ARG A 71 16.79 -18.47 -5.66
CA ARG A 71 17.73 -17.84 -6.52
C ARG A 71 19.13 -18.28 -6.14
N THR A 72 19.80 -18.94 -7.07
CA THR A 72 21.21 -19.24 -6.91
C THR A 72 21.99 -17.93 -7.07
N VAL A 73 22.71 -17.55 -6.03
CA VAL A 73 23.64 -16.42 -6.02
C VAL A 73 25.03 -16.98 -6.20
N SER A 74 25.72 -16.55 -7.26
CA SER A 74 27.11 -16.92 -7.52
C SER A 74 28.02 -15.79 -7.04
N VAL A 75 28.98 -16.12 -6.21
CA VAL A 75 30.00 -15.20 -5.69
C VAL A 75 31.29 -15.43 -6.45
N TYR A 76 31.85 -14.36 -6.99
CA TYR A 76 33.09 -14.35 -7.76
C TYR A 76 34.17 -13.55 -7.04
N ASP A 77 35.43 -13.91 -7.22
CA ASP A 77 36.57 -13.11 -6.80
C ASP A 77 36.82 -11.91 -7.74
N LYS A 78 37.86 -11.13 -7.42
CA LYS A 78 38.28 -9.98 -8.23
C LYS A 78 38.74 -10.35 -9.66
N ASP A 79 39.12 -11.61 -9.87
CA ASP A 79 39.61 -12.15 -11.13
C ASP A 79 38.47 -12.85 -11.91
N ASN A 80 37.22 -12.65 -11.48
CA ASN A 80 36.01 -13.24 -12.03
C ASN A 80 35.96 -14.79 -11.95
N THR A 81 36.65 -15.36 -10.98
CA THR A 81 36.62 -16.79 -10.68
C THR A 81 35.49 -17.08 -9.70
N LEU A 82 34.64 -18.05 -10.02
CA LEU A 82 33.54 -18.46 -9.14
C LEU A 82 34.10 -19.05 -7.84
N LEU A 83 33.79 -18.42 -6.70
CA LEU A 83 34.20 -18.89 -5.38
C LEU A 83 33.20 -19.90 -4.83
N TYR A 84 31.93 -19.55 -4.81
CA TYR A 84 30.85 -20.45 -4.36
C TYR A 84 29.49 -19.97 -4.85
N THR A 85 28.49 -20.83 -4.73
CA THR A 85 27.08 -20.51 -4.95
C THR A 85 26.28 -20.83 -3.71
N TYR A 86 25.26 -20.03 -3.43
CA TYR A 86 24.27 -20.31 -2.39
C TYR A 86 22.87 -19.95 -2.88
N ASN A 87 21.87 -20.56 -2.28
CA ASN A 87 20.48 -20.23 -2.55
C ASN A 87 20.02 -19.18 -1.56
N SER A 88 19.54 -18.06 -2.06
CA SER A 88 18.95 -16.98 -1.26
C SER A 88 17.44 -17.21 -1.17
N HIS A 89 16.93 -17.25 0.07
CA HIS A 89 15.50 -17.46 0.36
C HIS A 89 14.88 -16.26 1.07
N ASP A 90 15.46 -15.08 0.89
CA ASP A 90 14.99 -13.91 1.58
C ASP A 90 13.63 -13.44 1.09
N ALA A 91 12.79 -13.07 2.03
CA ALA A 91 11.43 -12.66 1.83
C ALA A 91 11.13 -11.36 2.59
N MET A 92 10.01 -10.76 2.30
CA MET A 92 9.44 -9.65 3.04
C MET A 92 8.14 -10.12 3.68
N ASP A 93 8.12 -10.14 5.00
CA ASP A 93 6.95 -10.48 5.80
C ASP A 93 6.36 -9.22 6.44
N VAL A 94 5.04 -9.12 6.45
CA VAL A 94 4.30 -8.03 7.09
C VAL A 94 3.40 -8.60 8.16
N ILE A 95 3.44 -8.02 9.36
CA ILE A 95 2.49 -8.26 10.44
C ILE A 95 1.72 -6.96 10.64
N GLY A 96 0.39 -7.04 10.72
CA GLY A 96 -0.45 -5.88 10.92
C GLY A 96 -1.59 -6.15 11.89
N LEU A 97 -1.97 -5.11 12.60
CA LEU A 97 -3.13 -5.05 13.48
C LEU A 97 -4.00 -3.86 13.06
N ALA A 98 -5.26 -4.14 12.76
CA ALA A 98 -6.29 -3.12 12.58
C ALA A 98 -7.37 -3.31 13.65
N VAL A 99 -7.89 -2.21 14.18
CA VAL A 99 -8.91 -2.21 15.23
C VAL A 99 -10.13 -1.43 14.73
N PRO A 100 -11.01 -2.05 13.92
CA PRO A 100 -12.22 -1.39 13.48
C PRO A 100 -13.12 -1.08 14.67
N VAL A 101 -13.54 0.18 14.75
CA VAL A 101 -14.47 0.70 15.76
C VAL A 101 -15.65 1.31 15.03
N GLN A 102 -16.86 0.92 15.42
CA GLN A 102 -18.08 1.39 14.80
C GLN A 102 -19.12 1.79 15.86
N PHE A 103 -19.54 3.04 15.81
CA PHE A 103 -20.68 3.56 16.56
C PHE A 103 -21.76 4.01 15.56
N ASP A 104 -22.91 4.45 16.07
CA ASP A 104 -23.94 4.99 15.20
C ASP A 104 -23.40 6.21 14.43
N GLY A 105 -23.36 6.05 13.09
CA GLY A 105 -22.87 7.07 12.17
C GLY A 105 -21.38 7.41 12.22
N ILE A 106 -20.55 6.67 12.98
CA ILE A 106 -19.08 6.87 13.03
C ILE A 106 -18.38 5.53 12.88
N ARG A 107 -17.45 5.44 11.93
CA ARG A 107 -16.51 4.32 11.79
C ARG A 107 -15.08 4.83 11.92
N MET A 108 -14.24 4.09 12.61
CA MET A 108 -12.81 4.37 12.73
C MET A 108 -12.02 3.07 12.52
N ASN A 109 -10.83 3.19 11.96
CA ASN A 109 -9.92 2.07 11.76
C ASN A 109 -8.47 2.49 12.10
N PRO A 110 -8.12 2.62 13.40
CA PRO A 110 -6.71 2.72 13.76
C PRO A 110 -5.97 1.42 13.42
N PHE A 111 -4.74 1.55 12.95
CA PHE A 111 -3.92 0.41 12.60
C PHE A 111 -2.43 0.64 12.83
N GLY A 112 -1.71 -0.47 12.94
CA GLY A 112 -0.25 -0.50 12.93
C GLY A 112 0.26 -1.70 12.17
N MET A 113 1.37 -1.54 11.46
CA MET A 113 2.05 -2.63 10.73
C MET A 113 3.54 -2.58 10.96
N TYR A 114 4.15 -3.75 10.94
CA TYR A 114 5.59 -3.95 10.95
C TYR A 114 5.98 -4.90 9.83
N SER A 115 7.10 -4.64 9.18
CA SER A 115 7.67 -5.53 8.17
C SER A 115 9.13 -5.83 8.46
N ALA A 116 9.46 -7.12 8.39
CA ALA A 116 10.84 -7.61 8.31
C ALA A 116 11.20 -7.83 6.84
N ILE A 117 12.32 -7.26 6.40
CA ILE A 117 12.82 -7.32 5.04
C ILE A 117 14.15 -8.05 5.05
N GLY A 118 14.23 -9.19 4.39
CA GLY A 118 15.45 -9.99 4.31
C GLY A 118 16.61 -9.23 3.67
N LYS A 119 17.83 -9.49 4.13
CA LYS A 119 19.04 -8.79 3.66
C LYS A 119 19.31 -8.99 2.16
N ASP A 120 18.99 -10.17 1.63
CA ASP A 120 19.18 -10.50 0.22
C ASP A 120 17.93 -10.26 -0.64
N THR A 121 16.86 -9.67 -0.04
CA THR A 121 15.65 -9.31 -0.78
C THR A 121 15.99 -8.30 -1.87
N ARG A 122 15.80 -8.69 -3.12
CA ARG A 122 16.11 -7.86 -4.30
C ARG A 122 14.85 -7.20 -4.81
N PHE A 123 14.71 -5.94 -4.54
CA PHE A 123 13.66 -5.12 -5.11
C PHE A 123 14.09 -4.60 -6.49
N GLY A 124 13.55 -5.19 -7.57
CA GLY A 124 13.62 -4.53 -8.87
C GLY A 124 14.91 -4.65 -9.66
N ALA A 125 15.70 -5.69 -9.48
CA ALA A 125 16.92 -5.92 -10.29
C ALA A 125 16.64 -6.57 -11.66
N GLY A 126 15.81 -5.96 -12.52
CA GLY A 126 15.60 -6.47 -13.88
C GLY A 126 14.55 -5.68 -14.64
N ALA A 127 14.71 -5.59 -15.97
CA ALA A 127 13.83 -4.83 -16.87
C ALA A 127 12.35 -5.28 -16.86
N ASN A 128 12.04 -6.40 -16.23
CA ASN A 128 10.70 -6.99 -16.14
C ASN A 128 10.15 -7.06 -14.73
N ASN A 129 10.81 -6.45 -13.75
CA ASN A 129 10.39 -6.58 -12.36
C ASN A 129 9.34 -5.53 -12.02
N LYS A 130 8.10 -5.90 -12.24
CA LYS A 130 6.88 -5.15 -11.89
C LYS A 130 6.41 -5.52 -10.47
N THR A 131 7.31 -5.61 -9.51
CA THR A 131 6.86 -5.79 -8.14
C THR A 131 6.50 -4.42 -7.57
N GLY A 132 5.21 -4.12 -7.49
CA GLY A 132 4.67 -2.91 -6.88
C GLY A 132 5.17 -2.69 -5.46
N VAL A 133 5.46 -3.77 -4.74
CA VAL A 133 6.11 -3.78 -3.42
C VAL A 133 7.41 -2.98 -3.40
N ALA A 134 8.27 -3.16 -4.41
CA ALA A 134 9.58 -2.53 -4.42
C ALA A 134 9.55 -1.03 -4.68
N SER A 135 8.71 -0.58 -5.60
CA SER A 135 8.64 0.82 -6.00
C SER A 135 8.17 1.73 -4.86
N GLY A 136 7.31 1.19 -3.99
CA GLY A 136 6.77 1.91 -2.84
C GLY A 136 7.70 1.98 -1.61
N LEU A 137 8.78 1.19 -1.56
CA LEU A 137 9.66 1.09 -0.40
C LEU A 137 11.03 1.72 -0.61
N LEU A 138 11.49 1.82 -1.85
CA LEU A 138 12.82 2.37 -2.16
C LEU A 138 12.78 3.91 -2.25
N PRO A 139 13.87 4.58 -1.88
CA PRO A 139 14.05 6.00 -2.17
C PRO A 139 13.93 6.30 -3.66
N VAL A 140 13.47 7.49 -3.98
CA VAL A 140 13.39 7.98 -5.36
C VAL A 140 14.81 8.07 -5.95
N GLY A 141 14.97 7.67 -7.21
CA GLY A 141 16.27 7.70 -7.88
C GLY A 141 17.20 6.52 -7.57
N THR A 142 16.83 5.63 -6.66
CA THR A 142 17.58 4.40 -6.41
C THR A 142 17.45 3.48 -7.63
N ARG A 143 18.46 3.49 -8.50
CA ARG A 143 18.44 2.72 -9.76
C ARG A 143 18.80 1.26 -9.58
N LYS A 144 19.48 0.92 -8.49
CA LYS A 144 20.03 -0.42 -8.30
C LYS A 144 20.19 -0.69 -6.79
N VAL A 145 19.24 -1.41 -6.22
CA VAL A 145 19.51 -2.06 -4.93
C VAL A 145 20.38 -3.26 -5.23
N VAL A 146 21.66 -3.11 -4.99
CA VAL A 146 22.60 -4.22 -5.07
C VAL A 146 22.45 -4.99 -3.76
N ALA A 147 22.04 -6.25 -3.85
CA ALA A 147 21.91 -7.12 -2.70
C ALA A 147 23.21 -7.20 -1.86
N ASP A 148 24.35 -7.03 -2.53
CA ASP A 148 25.69 -7.12 -1.95
C ASP A 148 26.04 -5.96 -1.01
N SER A 149 25.20 -4.94 -0.88
CA SER A 149 25.43 -3.78 -0.04
C SER A 149 24.66 -3.74 1.27
N LYS A 150 23.78 -4.71 1.49
CA LYS A 150 23.04 -4.82 2.76
C LYS A 150 23.75 -5.79 3.70
N ASP A 151 24.41 -5.24 4.71
CA ASP A 151 25.00 -6.06 5.76
C ASP A 151 23.96 -6.61 6.74
N ASN A 152 22.76 -6.03 6.78
CA ASN A 152 21.72 -6.31 7.75
C ASN A 152 20.33 -6.48 7.10
N HIS A 153 19.42 -7.10 7.86
CA HIS A 153 18.00 -7.09 7.52
C HIS A 153 17.45 -5.66 7.60
N GLY A 154 16.55 -5.35 6.66
CA GLY A 154 15.77 -4.12 6.70
C GLY A 154 14.52 -4.28 7.55
N ASN A 155 13.94 -3.15 7.94
CA ASN A 155 12.66 -3.11 8.63
C ASN A 155 11.81 -1.95 8.14
N ALA A 156 10.51 -2.09 8.30
CA ALA A 156 9.57 -1.03 8.03
C ALA A 156 8.42 -1.06 9.04
N TRP A 157 7.82 0.10 9.29
CA TRP A 157 6.62 0.18 10.10
C TRP A 157 5.70 1.30 9.60
N TRP A 158 4.42 1.12 9.84
CA TRP A 158 3.37 2.08 9.53
C TRP A 158 2.42 2.19 10.69
N GLY A 159 1.86 3.36 10.86
CA GLY A 159 0.76 3.60 11.77
C GLY A 159 -0.19 4.63 11.18
N GLY A 160 -1.46 4.44 11.39
CA GLY A 160 -2.46 5.33 10.84
C GLY A 160 -3.83 5.19 11.47
N LEU A 161 -4.67 6.11 11.07
CA LEU A 161 -6.08 6.15 11.43
C LEU A 161 -6.89 6.57 10.21
N SER A 162 -7.95 5.83 9.93
CA SER A 162 -9.02 6.25 9.04
C SER A 162 -10.30 6.42 9.83
N ALA A 163 -11.06 7.46 9.55
CA ALA A 163 -12.34 7.70 10.18
C ALA A 163 -13.37 8.19 9.17
N GLU A 164 -14.61 7.83 9.40
CA GLU A 164 -15.74 8.19 8.57
C GLU A 164 -16.91 8.58 9.47
N MET A 165 -17.63 9.62 9.08
CA MET A 165 -18.80 10.12 9.78
C MET A 165 -19.98 10.30 8.81
N THR A 166 -21.13 9.73 9.17
CA THR A 166 -22.41 9.81 8.43
C THR A 166 -23.57 10.35 9.28
N LEU A 167 -23.25 10.94 10.45
CA LEU A 167 -24.25 11.47 11.41
C LEU A 167 -25.14 12.55 10.81
N PHE A 168 -24.65 13.31 9.84
CA PHE A 168 -25.35 14.42 9.23
C PHE A 168 -25.91 14.04 7.85
N SER A 169 -26.68 12.96 7.80
CA SER A 169 -27.34 12.54 6.53
C SER A 169 -27.99 13.75 5.81
N PRO A 170 -27.76 13.92 4.52
CA PRO A 170 -27.13 12.99 3.55
C PRO A 170 -25.61 13.15 3.40
N LEU A 171 -24.92 13.83 4.31
CA LEU A 171 -23.48 14.09 4.25
C LEU A 171 -22.67 12.93 4.82
N ARG A 172 -21.65 12.48 4.07
CA ARG A 172 -20.58 11.60 4.51
C ARG A 172 -19.26 12.38 4.50
N VAL A 173 -18.51 12.34 5.60
CA VAL A 173 -17.16 12.87 5.67
C VAL A 173 -16.21 11.77 6.06
N ALA A 174 -15.08 11.63 5.38
CA ALA A 174 -14.05 10.67 5.69
C ALA A 174 -12.67 11.32 5.74
N VAL A 175 -11.83 10.87 6.66
CA VAL A 175 -10.46 11.34 6.84
C VAL A 175 -9.52 10.14 6.96
N ASP A 176 -8.33 10.28 6.37
CA ASP A 176 -7.23 9.32 6.51
C ASP A 176 -5.99 10.05 6.98
N GLY A 177 -5.20 9.40 7.83
CA GLY A 177 -3.87 9.83 8.23
C GLY A 177 -2.96 8.63 8.42
N VAL A 178 -1.83 8.60 7.73
CA VAL A 178 -0.86 7.51 7.80
C VAL A 178 0.55 8.07 7.86
N TYR A 179 1.38 7.48 8.69
CA TYR A 179 2.83 7.67 8.68
C TYR A 179 3.51 6.32 8.50
N GLY A 180 4.58 6.27 7.71
CA GLY A 180 5.38 5.09 7.52
C GLY A 180 6.87 5.39 7.45
N LYS A 181 7.67 4.39 7.82
CA LYS A 181 9.14 4.44 7.73
C LYS A 181 9.69 3.09 7.32
N VAL A 182 10.63 3.11 6.38
CA VAL A 182 11.45 1.96 5.95
C VAL A 182 12.91 2.31 6.18
N ASP A 183 13.68 1.36 6.69
CA ASP A 183 15.12 1.44 6.80
C ASP A 183 15.73 0.14 6.30
N MET A 184 16.45 0.19 5.20
CA MET A 184 17.16 -0.93 4.59
C MET A 184 18.68 -0.75 4.63
N GLY A 185 19.17 0.17 5.48
CA GLY A 185 20.59 0.48 5.60
C GLY A 185 21.08 1.43 4.52
N LYS A 186 22.28 1.16 3.99
CA LYS A 186 22.96 2.00 3.00
C LYS A 186 23.41 1.20 1.79
N THR A 187 23.61 1.88 0.69
CA THR A 187 24.34 1.38 -0.48
C THR A 187 25.37 2.42 -0.90
N GLY A 188 26.66 2.13 -0.68
CA GLY A 188 27.72 3.14 -0.81
C GLY A 188 27.47 4.32 0.12
N ASN A 189 27.33 5.52 -0.45
CA ASN A 189 27.05 6.76 0.32
C ASN A 189 25.55 7.10 0.38
N GLN A 190 24.67 6.29 -0.21
CA GLN A 190 23.24 6.55 -0.26
C GLN A 190 22.52 5.79 0.86
N ASP A 191 21.71 6.49 1.64
CA ASP A 191 20.79 5.90 2.61
C ASP A 191 19.60 5.24 1.89
N LEU A 192 19.32 3.98 2.23
CA LEU A 192 18.16 3.24 1.76
C LEU A 192 17.01 3.38 2.76
N LYS A 193 16.66 4.63 3.05
CA LYS A 193 15.60 5.00 3.99
C LYS A 193 14.49 5.71 3.25
N ARG A 194 13.28 5.44 3.66
CA ARG A 194 12.11 6.18 3.20
C ARG A 194 11.17 6.40 4.39
N ALA A 195 10.81 7.65 4.67
CA ALA A 195 9.96 7.97 5.82
C ALA A 195 9.09 9.18 5.48
N GLY A 196 7.78 9.03 5.60
CA GLY A 196 6.87 10.11 5.25
C GLY A 196 5.45 9.85 5.71
N TRP A 197 4.57 10.77 5.36
CA TRP A 197 3.17 10.75 5.79
C TRP A 197 2.20 11.05 4.63
N TYR A 198 0.97 10.69 4.86
CA TYR A 198 -0.17 10.91 3.99
C TYR A 198 -1.37 11.33 4.81
N ALA A 199 -2.15 12.26 4.31
CA ALA A 199 -3.45 12.62 4.85
C ALA A 199 -4.44 12.88 3.72
N ALA A 200 -5.71 12.52 3.92
CA ALA A 200 -6.79 12.79 3.00
C ALA A 200 -8.08 13.17 3.71
N LEU A 201 -8.91 13.91 2.99
CA LEU A 201 -10.26 14.30 3.37
C LEU A 201 -11.19 14.06 2.19
N ALA A 202 -12.29 13.35 2.41
CA ALA A 202 -13.36 13.21 1.44
C ALA A 202 -14.69 13.66 2.04
N ALA A 203 -15.50 14.35 1.25
CA ALA A 203 -16.87 14.73 1.60
C ALA A 203 -17.81 14.36 0.44
N GLU A 204 -18.90 13.70 0.75
CA GLU A 204 -19.91 13.25 -0.21
C GLU A 204 -21.30 13.62 0.29
N CYS A 205 -22.20 13.98 -0.63
CA CYS A 205 -23.59 14.26 -0.31
C CYS A 205 -24.49 13.32 -1.12
N LYS A 206 -25.08 12.32 -0.48
CA LYS A 206 -25.92 11.33 -1.14
C LYS A 206 -27.31 11.89 -1.38
N THR A 207 -27.67 12.15 -2.64
CA THR A 207 -29.04 12.49 -3.04
C THR A 207 -29.72 11.33 -3.76
N ASP A 208 -31.00 11.47 -4.09
CA ASP A 208 -31.79 10.39 -4.69
C ASP A 208 -31.30 9.96 -6.09
N PHE A 209 -30.62 10.83 -6.83
CA PHE A 209 -30.23 10.60 -8.22
C PHE A 209 -28.75 10.79 -8.51
N VAL A 210 -27.98 11.37 -7.61
CA VAL A 210 -26.53 11.61 -7.77
C VAL A 210 -25.89 11.78 -6.40
N THR A 211 -24.66 11.30 -6.29
CA THR A 211 -23.81 11.54 -5.10
C THR A 211 -22.62 12.40 -5.52
N PRO A 212 -22.71 13.75 -5.40
CA PRO A 212 -21.52 14.59 -5.54
C PRO A 212 -20.54 14.36 -4.42
N GLY A 213 -19.26 14.33 -4.77
CA GLY A 213 -18.14 14.12 -3.85
C GLY A 213 -16.96 15.03 -4.17
N LEU A 214 -16.19 15.36 -3.14
CA LEU A 214 -14.94 16.06 -3.22
C LEU A 214 -13.91 15.35 -2.35
N THR A 215 -12.75 15.02 -2.92
CA THR A 215 -11.64 14.39 -2.20
C THR A 215 -10.40 15.25 -2.36
N PHE A 216 -9.72 15.50 -1.25
CA PHE A 216 -8.41 16.16 -1.19
C PHE A 216 -7.42 15.22 -0.52
N TRP A 217 -6.19 15.15 -1.00
CA TRP A 217 -5.09 14.44 -0.35
C TRP A 217 -3.78 15.22 -0.44
N TYR A 218 -2.91 14.94 0.49
CA TYR A 218 -1.52 15.36 0.49
C TYR A 218 -0.65 14.23 1.02
N ALA A 219 0.39 13.88 0.28
CA ALA A 219 1.44 12.97 0.71
C ALA A 219 2.80 13.68 0.62
N SER A 220 3.63 13.47 1.63
CA SER A 220 4.97 14.04 1.68
C SER A 220 5.78 13.64 0.45
N GLY A 221 6.54 14.59 -0.07
CA GLY A 221 7.44 14.43 -1.20
C GLY A 221 8.87 14.25 -0.75
N ASP A 222 9.73 14.12 -1.73
CA ASP A 222 11.17 13.98 -1.57
C ASP A 222 11.85 15.35 -1.66
N ASP A 223 12.93 15.57 -0.92
CA ASP A 223 13.74 16.75 -1.08
C ASP A 223 14.75 16.59 -2.25
N ALA A 224 15.67 17.54 -2.44
CA ALA A 224 16.64 17.49 -3.53
C ALA A 224 17.86 16.59 -3.22
N ASN A 225 18.00 16.06 -1.99
CA ASN A 225 19.16 15.29 -1.57
C ASN A 225 18.95 13.78 -1.79
N ALA A 226 19.41 13.25 -2.89
CA ALA A 226 19.26 11.82 -3.21
C ALA A 226 20.11 10.87 -2.33
N LEU A 227 20.93 11.39 -1.38
CA LEU A 227 21.85 10.56 -0.60
C LEU A 227 21.34 10.22 0.80
N ASP A 228 20.42 10.99 1.36
CA ASP A 228 19.92 10.83 2.73
C ASP A 228 18.62 10.02 2.84
N GLY A 229 18.14 9.50 1.73
CA GLY A 229 16.93 8.67 1.66
C GLY A 229 15.80 9.33 0.90
N SER A 230 14.58 9.24 1.42
CA SER A 230 13.39 9.87 0.83
C SER A 230 12.33 10.15 1.90
N GLU A 231 11.73 11.33 1.85
CA GLU A 231 10.63 11.76 2.73
C GLU A 231 9.25 11.38 2.19
N ARG A 232 9.18 10.63 1.09
CA ARG A 232 7.90 10.08 0.60
C ARG A 232 7.39 9.01 1.52
N MET A 233 6.09 8.99 1.78
CA MET A 233 5.48 7.89 2.54
C MET A 233 5.74 6.54 1.86
N PRO A 234 6.30 5.54 2.55
CA PRO A 234 6.43 4.20 2.00
C PRO A 234 5.06 3.53 1.89
N VAL A 235 4.86 2.78 0.80
CA VAL A 235 3.62 2.04 0.52
C VAL A 235 3.94 0.64 0.04
N ILE A 236 3.01 -0.29 0.21
CA ILE A 236 3.12 -1.65 -0.28
C ILE A 236 1.99 -1.93 -1.26
N ASP A 237 2.34 -2.15 -2.52
CA ASP A 237 1.49 -2.68 -3.61
C ASP A 237 0.12 -2.01 -3.68
N THR A 238 0.07 -0.69 -3.46
CA THR A 238 -1.17 0.09 -3.45
C THR A 238 -1.85 0.11 -4.81
N ASP A 239 -3.17 0.21 -4.81
CA ASP A 239 -4.00 0.29 -6.03
C ASP A 239 -4.98 1.46 -5.89
N VAL A 240 -4.46 2.67 -5.95
CA VAL A 240 -5.27 3.89 -5.86
C VAL A 240 -5.86 4.23 -7.23
N ALA A 241 -7.14 4.00 -7.39
CA ALA A 241 -7.89 4.30 -8.60
C ALA A 241 -8.62 5.64 -8.47
N LEU A 242 -8.00 6.73 -8.90
CA LEU A 242 -8.65 8.05 -8.90
C LEU A 242 -9.61 8.22 -10.09
N THR A 243 -9.17 7.87 -11.30
CA THR A 243 -10.00 7.92 -12.51
C THR A 243 -9.71 6.74 -13.42
N SER A 244 -10.63 6.42 -14.34
CA SER A 244 -10.46 5.32 -15.30
C SER A 244 -9.40 5.57 -16.37
N PHE A 245 -8.90 6.79 -16.52
CA PHE A 245 -7.92 7.18 -17.54
C PHE A 245 -6.55 7.56 -17.00
N GLY A 246 -6.40 7.61 -15.70
CA GLY A 246 -5.15 7.92 -15.06
C GLY A 246 -5.21 7.60 -13.59
N TYR A 247 -4.08 7.30 -12.96
CA TYR A 247 -3.98 6.94 -11.55
C TYR A 247 -4.69 5.64 -11.14
N ASP A 248 -5.14 4.84 -12.10
CA ASP A 248 -5.80 3.56 -11.83
C ASP A 248 -4.99 2.36 -12.33
N GLY A 249 -3.72 2.60 -12.73
CA GLY A 249 -2.93 1.58 -13.39
C GLY A 249 -3.46 1.19 -14.78
N GLY A 250 -4.42 1.94 -15.28
CA GLY A 250 -5.10 1.70 -16.54
C GLY A 250 -4.23 1.79 -17.78
N MET A 251 -4.85 1.57 -18.91
CA MET A 251 -4.25 1.30 -20.23
C MET A 251 -3.24 2.36 -20.71
N TYR A 252 -3.35 3.60 -20.26
CA TYR A 252 -2.54 4.72 -20.74
C TYR A 252 -1.37 5.13 -19.85
N ASN A 253 -1.28 4.61 -18.61
CA ASN A 253 -0.35 5.14 -17.63
C ASN A 253 0.65 4.14 -17.05
N ARG A 254 0.75 2.95 -17.61
CA ARG A 254 1.67 1.90 -17.11
C ARG A 254 3.16 2.22 -17.24
N SER A 255 3.52 3.26 -17.99
CA SER A 255 4.91 3.66 -18.20
C SER A 255 5.20 5.10 -17.76
N SER A 256 4.22 5.80 -17.21
CA SER A 256 4.41 7.19 -16.82
C SER A 256 5.17 7.32 -15.50
N THR A 257 5.76 8.46 -15.32
CA THR A 257 6.53 8.90 -14.15
C THR A 257 5.73 8.88 -12.84
N PHE A 258 4.41 8.81 -12.95
CA PHE A 258 3.51 8.48 -11.87
C PHE A 258 3.27 6.97 -11.90
N ASN A 259 3.83 6.23 -10.96
CA ASN A 259 3.39 4.87 -10.72
C ASN A 259 1.88 4.96 -10.46
N GLY A 260 1.08 4.49 -11.40
CA GLY A 260 -0.36 4.75 -11.46
C GLY A 260 -1.18 4.21 -10.31
N THR A 261 -0.56 3.67 -9.28
CA THR A 261 -1.17 3.07 -8.11
C THR A 261 -0.69 3.70 -6.79
N ASP A 262 0.31 4.59 -6.83
CA ASP A 262 0.93 5.19 -5.66
C ASP A 262 0.74 6.71 -5.67
N ILE A 263 0.06 7.25 -4.67
CA ILE A 263 -0.14 8.69 -4.48
C ILE A 263 0.94 9.35 -3.62
N SER A 264 1.91 8.61 -3.11
CA SER A 264 3.00 9.17 -2.31
C SER A 264 3.81 10.20 -3.13
N GLY A 265 4.22 11.28 -2.50
CA GLY A 265 4.91 12.38 -3.20
C GLY A 265 3.98 13.21 -4.09
N SER A 266 2.69 13.23 -3.80
CA SER A 266 1.72 14.05 -4.53
C SER A 266 0.69 14.69 -3.60
N TRP A 267 0.09 15.76 -4.07
CA TRP A 267 -1.18 16.26 -3.55
C TRP A 267 -2.18 16.42 -4.69
N GLY A 268 -3.44 16.39 -4.37
CA GLY A 268 -4.46 16.58 -5.38
C GLY A 268 -5.84 16.80 -4.82
N ILE A 269 -6.72 17.16 -5.74
CA ILE A 269 -8.14 17.33 -5.50
C ILE A 269 -8.91 16.60 -6.59
N MET A 270 -9.93 15.85 -6.21
CA MET A 270 -10.82 15.13 -7.13
C MET A 270 -12.26 15.52 -6.84
N ALA A 271 -12.98 15.92 -7.88
CA ALA A 271 -14.42 16.07 -7.86
C ALA A 271 -15.07 14.86 -8.53
N GLU A 272 -16.12 14.36 -7.92
CA GLU A 272 -16.85 13.17 -8.38
C GLU A 272 -18.36 13.41 -8.39
N LEU A 273 -19.03 12.87 -9.42
CA LEU A 273 -20.47 12.67 -9.47
C LEU A 273 -20.71 11.18 -9.71
N LYS A 274 -21.18 10.46 -8.72
CA LYS A 274 -21.45 9.02 -8.82
C LYS A 274 -22.92 8.69 -8.56
N ASP A 275 -23.27 7.42 -8.73
CA ASP A 275 -24.62 6.88 -8.54
C ASP A 275 -25.65 7.48 -9.50
N ILE A 276 -25.22 8.01 -10.65
CA ILE A 276 -26.13 8.54 -11.67
C ILE A 276 -26.70 7.37 -12.47
N SER A 277 -28.00 7.17 -12.41
CA SER A 277 -28.68 6.12 -13.17
C SER A 277 -29.74 6.72 -14.09
N PHE A 278 -29.50 6.63 -15.40
CA PHE A 278 -30.49 6.99 -16.43
C PHE A 278 -31.23 5.76 -16.97
N ILE A 279 -30.71 4.58 -16.73
CA ILE A 279 -31.22 3.30 -17.18
C ILE A 279 -31.15 2.33 -16.00
N GLU A 280 -32.19 1.56 -15.79
CA GLU A 280 -32.24 0.55 -14.74
C GLU A 280 -31.02 -0.40 -14.85
N ALA A 281 -30.40 -0.72 -13.73
CA ALA A 281 -29.20 -1.55 -13.62
C ALA A 281 -27.89 -0.97 -14.22
N LEU A 282 -27.87 0.29 -14.69
CA LEU A 282 -26.67 0.95 -15.16
C LEU A 282 -26.39 2.21 -14.34
N SER A 283 -25.27 2.23 -13.62
CA SER A 283 -24.79 3.41 -12.86
C SER A 283 -23.60 4.05 -13.56
N HIS A 284 -23.58 5.38 -13.57
CA HIS A 284 -22.50 6.19 -14.14
C HIS A 284 -21.76 6.95 -13.04
N ALA A 285 -20.45 7.11 -13.22
CA ALA A 285 -19.62 7.98 -12.40
C ALA A 285 -18.77 8.88 -13.31
N PHE A 286 -18.74 10.16 -12.98
CA PHE A 286 -17.87 11.16 -13.63
C PHE A 286 -16.87 11.66 -12.60
N ARG A 287 -15.58 11.61 -12.94
CA ARG A 287 -14.50 12.05 -12.08
C ARG A 287 -13.56 13.00 -12.81
N VAL A 288 -13.16 14.04 -12.12
CA VAL A 288 -12.12 14.97 -12.58
C VAL A 288 -11.14 15.15 -11.45
N ALA A 289 -9.87 14.89 -11.71
CA ALA A 289 -8.79 15.02 -10.73
C ALA A 289 -7.71 15.98 -11.22
N MET A 290 -7.20 16.79 -10.30
CA MET A 290 -5.98 17.57 -10.46
C MET A 290 -4.94 17.03 -9.48
N VAL A 291 -3.77 16.69 -9.99
CA VAL A 291 -2.67 16.11 -9.20
C VAL A 291 -1.39 16.89 -9.46
N LYS A 292 -0.63 17.15 -8.41
CA LYS A 292 0.68 17.81 -8.48
C LYS A 292 1.67 17.08 -7.58
N GLY A 293 2.94 16.96 -8.03
CA GLY A 293 4.03 16.44 -7.21
C GLY A 293 4.35 17.32 -6.00
N THR A 294 4.78 16.70 -4.91
CA THR A 294 5.29 17.34 -3.70
C THR A 294 6.81 17.19 -3.56
N ASN A 295 7.47 16.51 -4.52
CA ASN A 295 8.93 16.41 -4.54
C ASN A 295 9.54 17.77 -4.88
N ASN A 296 10.67 18.08 -4.28
CA ASN A 296 11.51 19.21 -4.70
C ASN A 296 12.17 18.88 -6.05
N THR A 297 12.20 19.85 -6.93
CA THR A 297 12.74 19.71 -8.29
C THR A 297 14.03 20.51 -8.51
N GLU A 298 14.58 21.13 -7.47
CA GLU A 298 15.82 21.89 -7.56
C GLU A 298 17.07 21.01 -7.37
#